data_d90913c9f9dbfce134bffe4a27b74ee6
#
_entry.id   d90913c9f9dbfce134bffe4a27b74ee6
#
_cell.length_a   1.000
_cell.length_b   1.000
_cell.length_c   1.000
_cell.angle_alpha   90.00
_cell.angle_beta   90.00
_cell.angle_gamma   90.00
#
_symmetry.space_group_name_H-M   'P 1'
#
loop_
_entity.id
_entity.type
_entity.pdbx_description
1 polymer ?
#
loop_
_entity_poly.entity_id
_entity_poly.type
_entity_poly.pdbx_seq_one_letter_code
_entity_poly.pdbx_strand_id
1 'polypeptide(L)'
;VEPAPEIGCKPMNYSDRIILMTKDYLGEGSEELGRNLMKTFWVCMLEADVKPSKIYFINSSVKMVVNDSVHLENIKKLAELGVEIAACGICLDYFGVKDELGVGSITNMYAITDSIVGDNIIKL
;
A
#
# COMPACT_ATOMS: atom_id res chain seq x y z
N VAL A 1 26.14 -12.96 6.95
CA VAL A 1 25.64 -13.07 6.45
C VAL A 1 25.15 -13.43 5.89
N GLU A 2 25.02 -13.27 5.78
CA GLU A 2 24.40 -13.38 5.14
C GLU A 2 23.66 -13.70 4.58
N PRO A 3 23.55 -13.80 4.53
CA PRO A 3 22.75 -13.91 3.86
C PRO A 3 22.08 -14.15 3.11
N ALA A 4 21.98 -14.12 2.89
CA ALA A 4 21.42 -14.14 2.09
C ALA A 4 21.03 -14.23 1.27
N PRO A 5 21.05 -14.32 1.04
CA PRO A 5 20.68 -14.20 0.07
C PRO A 5 20.36 -14.16 -0.73
N GLU A 6 20.66 -13.76 -0.77
CA GLU A 6 20.38 -13.50 -1.52
C GLU A 6 20.07 -13.71 -2.47
N ILE A 7 20.45 -13.72 -2.56
CA ILE A 7 20.28 -13.98 -3.68
C ILE A 7 19.30 -13.68 -4.58
N GLY A 8 19.43 -13.46 -5.40
CA GLY A 8 18.44 -12.96 -6.24
C GLY A 8 17.27 -12.60 -5.53
N CYS A 9 16.91 -13.36 -4.77
CA CYS A 9 15.95 -12.98 -3.89
C CYS A 9 16.60 -12.53 -2.68
N LYS A 10 16.99 -11.33 -2.74
CA LYS A 10 17.50 -10.69 -1.59
C LYS A 10 16.46 -10.68 -0.50
N PRO A 11 16.75 -11.15 0.67
CA PRO A 11 15.77 -11.09 1.76
C PRO A 11 15.41 -9.66 2.06
N MET A 12 14.14 -9.41 2.21
CA MET A 12 13.66 -8.10 2.60
C MET A 12 13.50 -8.06 4.10
N ASN A 13 13.82 -6.94 4.69
CA ASN A 13 13.51 -6.69 6.09
C ASN A 13 12.10 -6.13 6.17
N TYR A 14 11.22 -6.86 6.83
CA TYR A 14 9.86 -6.40 7.03
C TYR A 14 9.66 -6.09 8.49
N SER A 15 9.03 -4.98 8.78
CA SER A 15 8.51 -4.75 10.11
C SER A 15 7.19 -5.49 10.24
N ASP A 16 6.71 -5.64 11.47
CA ASP A 16 5.37 -6.21 11.68
C ASP A 16 4.29 -5.17 11.48
N ARG A 17 4.64 -3.99 10.97
CA ARG A 17 3.68 -2.91 10.80
C ARG A 17 2.87 -3.10 9.54
N ILE A 18 1.62 -2.69 9.64
CA ILE A 18 0.69 -2.68 8.51
C ILE A 18 0.25 -1.25 8.33
N ILE A 19 0.26 -0.77 7.10
CA ILE A 19 -0.17 0.59 6.81
C ILE A 19 -1.61 0.55 6.31
N LEU A 20 -2.45 1.42 6.86
CA LEU A 20 -3.82 1.60 6.41
C LEU A 20 -3.89 2.95 5.70
N MET A 21 -4.00 2.91 4.38
CA MET A 21 -4.17 4.11 3.57
C MET A 21 -5.64 4.45 3.45
N THR A 22 -6.01 5.66 3.81
CA THR A 22 -7.42 6.06 3.84
C THR A 22 -7.79 7.09 2.78
N LYS A 23 -6.80 7.66 2.08
CA LYS A 23 -7.07 8.64 1.02
C LYS A 23 -5.90 8.66 0.05
N ASP A 24 -6.10 9.29 -1.10
CA ASP A 24 -5.09 9.30 -2.15
C ASP A 24 -4.19 10.54 -2.11
N TYR A 25 -4.11 11.19 -0.96
CA TYR A 25 -3.14 12.24 -0.70
C TYR A 25 -2.70 12.11 0.76
N LEU A 26 -1.57 12.72 1.12
CA LEU A 26 -0.94 12.48 2.41
C LEU A 26 -1.05 13.72 3.28
N GLY A 27 -1.63 13.55 4.48
CA GLY A 27 -1.71 14.61 5.47
C GLY A 27 -2.92 15.50 5.34
N GLU A 28 -3.08 16.40 6.30
CA GLU A 28 -4.18 17.36 6.33
C GLU A 28 -3.61 18.76 6.16
N GLY A 29 -4.42 19.63 5.59
CA GLY A 29 -4.00 21.02 5.38
C GLY A 29 -4.18 21.40 3.93
N SER A 30 -3.28 20.97 3.07
CA SER A 30 -3.37 21.25 1.63
C SER A 30 -3.46 19.95 0.88
N GLU A 31 -4.51 19.76 0.09
CA GLU A 31 -4.65 18.56 -0.71
C GLU A 31 -3.61 18.53 -1.83
N GLU A 32 -3.33 19.68 -2.42
CA GLU A 32 -2.31 19.77 -3.47
C GLU A 32 -0.95 19.34 -2.95
N LEU A 33 -0.58 19.85 -1.79
CA LEU A 33 0.67 19.44 -1.15
C LEU A 33 0.64 17.95 -0.81
N GLY A 34 -0.51 17.47 -0.32
CA GLY A 34 -0.65 16.07 0.04
C GLY A 34 -0.47 15.14 -1.15
N ARG A 35 -0.92 15.54 -2.33
CA ARG A 35 -0.72 14.73 -3.52
C ARG A 35 0.75 14.66 -3.92
N ASN A 36 1.47 15.76 -3.77
CA ASN A 36 2.90 15.78 -4.00
C ASN A 36 3.65 14.93 -3.00
N LEU A 37 3.24 15.02 -1.73
CA LEU A 37 3.85 14.21 -0.68
C LEU A 37 3.63 12.72 -0.91
N MET A 38 2.46 12.35 -1.43
CA MET A 38 2.16 10.95 -1.70
C MET A 38 3.09 10.38 -2.76
N LYS A 39 3.40 11.16 -3.79
CA LYS A 39 4.36 10.71 -4.81
C LYS A 39 5.72 10.42 -4.20
N THR A 40 6.20 11.34 -3.39
CA THR A 40 7.50 11.19 -2.72
C THR A 40 7.46 10.03 -1.73
N PHE A 41 6.33 9.84 -1.06
CA PHE A 41 6.18 8.77 -0.09
C PHE A 41 6.48 7.40 -0.71
N TRP A 42 5.91 7.13 -1.89
CA TRP A 42 6.11 5.82 -2.53
C TRP A 42 7.56 5.63 -2.98
N VAL A 43 8.22 6.69 -3.45
CA VAL A 43 9.63 6.62 -3.80
C VAL A 43 10.46 6.30 -2.56
N CYS A 44 10.20 7.01 -1.47
CA CYS A 44 10.94 6.77 -0.22
C CYS A 44 10.69 5.37 0.33
N MET A 45 9.45 4.88 0.20
CA MET A 45 9.11 3.54 0.65
C MET A 45 9.90 2.48 -0.12
N LEU A 46 10.07 2.69 -1.43
CA LEU A 46 10.83 1.76 -2.25
C LEU A 46 12.31 1.73 -1.87
N GLU A 47 12.83 2.84 -1.41
CA GLU A 47 14.24 2.95 -1.05
C GLU A 47 14.52 2.59 0.40
N ALA A 48 13.50 2.45 1.22
CA ALA A 48 13.69 2.14 2.63
C ALA A 48 14.23 0.71 2.80
N ASP A 49 15.15 0.55 3.75
CA ASP A 49 15.72 -0.76 4.03
C ASP A 49 14.72 -1.70 4.68
N VAL A 50 13.83 -1.16 5.51
CA VAL A 50 12.81 -1.94 6.20
C VAL A 50 11.45 -1.49 5.67
N LYS A 51 10.64 -2.45 5.24
CA LYS A 51 9.34 -2.15 4.64
C LYS A 51 8.21 -2.71 5.51
N PRO A 52 7.00 -2.15 5.39
CA PRO A 52 5.87 -2.75 6.10
C PRO A 52 5.53 -4.11 5.48
N SER A 53 4.86 -4.96 6.25
CA SER A 53 4.49 -6.28 5.76
C SER A 53 3.30 -6.21 4.82
N LYS A 54 2.41 -5.25 5.03
CA LYS A 54 1.16 -5.15 4.26
C LYS A 54 0.69 -3.71 4.21
N ILE A 55 0.00 -3.37 3.13
CA ILE A 55 -0.66 -2.07 3.00
C ILE A 55 -2.09 -2.33 2.57
N TYR A 56 -3.03 -1.84 3.38
CA TYR A 56 -4.45 -1.86 3.05
C TYR A 56 -4.86 -0.52 2.45
N PHE A 57 -5.71 -0.58 1.46
CA PHE A 57 -6.25 0.62 0.81
C PHE A 57 -7.76 0.65 0.98
N ILE A 58 -8.27 1.71 1.59
CA ILE A 58 -9.71 1.93 1.76
C ILE A 58 -10.06 3.34 1.33
N ASN A 59 -11.35 3.56 1.08
CA ASN A 59 -11.89 4.85 0.65
C ASN A 59 -11.15 5.32 -0.60
N SER A 60 -10.82 6.61 -0.72
CA SER A 60 -10.23 7.12 -1.94
C SER A 60 -8.83 6.61 -2.23
N SER A 61 -8.17 5.99 -1.26
CA SER A 61 -6.83 5.46 -1.50
C SER A 61 -6.85 4.28 -2.50
N VAL A 62 -7.99 3.61 -2.67
CA VAL A 62 -8.07 2.53 -3.66
C VAL A 62 -7.79 3.04 -5.08
N LYS A 63 -7.96 4.33 -5.31
CA LYS A 63 -7.66 4.93 -6.62
C LYS A 63 -6.17 4.88 -6.96
N MET A 64 -5.31 4.65 -5.98
CA MET A 64 -3.88 4.57 -6.22
C MET A 64 -3.43 3.21 -6.76
N VAL A 65 -4.27 2.19 -6.64
CA VAL A 65 -3.90 0.83 -7.06
C VAL A 65 -4.65 0.37 -8.30
N VAL A 66 -5.31 1.29 -8.99
CA VAL A 66 -6.02 0.97 -10.24
C VAL A 66 -5.15 1.35 -11.44
N ASN A 67 -5.57 0.87 -12.62
CA ASN A 67 -4.73 0.89 -13.82
C ASN A 67 -4.27 2.26 -14.27
N ASP A 68 -5.05 3.33 -14.04
CA ASP A 68 -4.66 4.66 -14.49
C ASP A 68 -4.02 5.51 -13.41
N SER A 69 -3.65 4.91 -12.29
CA SER A 69 -3.02 5.64 -11.19
C SER A 69 -1.59 6.03 -11.51
N VAL A 70 -1.21 7.26 -11.17
CA VAL A 70 0.17 7.71 -11.32
C VAL A 70 1.11 7.03 -10.34
N HIS A 71 0.55 6.39 -9.31
CA HIS A 71 1.34 5.69 -8.29
C HIS A 71 1.48 4.20 -8.58
N LEU A 72 0.81 3.69 -9.61
CA LEU A 72 0.68 2.26 -9.80
C LEU A 72 2.02 1.56 -9.97
N GLU A 73 2.92 2.13 -10.75
CA GLU A 73 4.21 1.49 -10.99
C GLU A 73 5.02 1.31 -9.72
N ASN A 74 5.04 2.34 -8.88
CA ASN A 74 5.79 2.25 -7.62
C ASN A 74 5.17 1.24 -6.67
N ILE A 75 3.84 1.19 -6.61
CA ILE A 75 3.16 0.22 -5.74
C ILE A 75 3.35 -1.20 -6.27
N LYS A 76 3.36 -1.38 -7.59
CA LYS A 76 3.68 -2.68 -8.18
C LYS A 76 5.07 -3.14 -7.79
N LYS A 77 6.04 -2.24 -7.79
CA LYS A 77 7.40 -2.58 -7.39
C LYS A 77 7.46 -3.01 -5.94
N LEU A 78 6.69 -2.35 -5.07
CA LEU A 78 6.59 -2.79 -3.68
C LEU A 78 6.02 -4.19 -3.57
N ALA A 79 4.98 -4.49 -4.34
CA ALA A 79 4.39 -5.82 -4.35
C ALA A 79 5.40 -6.87 -4.82
N GLU A 80 6.20 -6.54 -5.84
CA GLU A 80 7.23 -7.44 -6.33
C GLU A 80 8.31 -7.69 -5.29
N LEU A 81 8.56 -6.71 -4.43
CA LEU A 81 9.52 -6.87 -3.34
C LEU A 81 8.95 -7.63 -2.15
N GLY A 82 7.67 -7.98 -2.20
CA GLY A 82 7.07 -8.83 -1.17
C GLY A 82 6.12 -8.14 -0.21
N VAL A 83 5.88 -6.84 -0.37
CA VAL A 83 4.88 -6.14 0.45
C VAL A 83 3.50 -6.55 -0.05
N GLU A 84 2.66 -7.01 0.86
CA GLU A 84 1.31 -7.45 0.47
C GLU A 84 0.41 -6.22 0.29
N ILE A 85 -0.24 -6.14 -0.87
CA ILE A 85 -1.11 -5.01 -1.23
C ILE A 85 -2.54 -5.53 -1.29
N ALA A 86 -3.46 -4.89 -0.57
CA ALA A 86 -4.85 -5.33 -0.53
C ALA A 86 -5.78 -4.11 -0.53
N ALA A 87 -6.77 -4.13 -1.41
CA ALA A 87 -7.72 -3.03 -1.57
C ALA A 87 -9.13 -3.49 -1.18
N CYS A 88 -9.87 -2.62 -0.51
CA CYS A 88 -11.22 -2.92 -0.05
C CYS A 88 -12.18 -3.03 -1.23
N GLY A 89 -12.88 -4.17 -1.33
CA GLY A 89 -13.81 -4.41 -2.43
C GLY A 89 -14.98 -3.45 -2.46
N ILE A 90 -15.55 -3.11 -1.30
CA ILE A 90 -16.66 -2.16 -1.22
C ILE A 90 -16.23 -0.80 -1.76
N CYS A 91 -15.00 -0.38 -1.43
CA CYS A 91 -14.51 0.91 -1.87
C CYS A 91 -14.26 0.92 -3.38
N LEU A 92 -13.71 -0.16 -3.91
CA LEU A 92 -13.51 -0.29 -5.35
C LEU A 92 -14.84 -0.24 -6.09
N ASP A 93 -15.86 -0.92 -5.55
CA ASP A 93 -17.20 -0.90 -6.16
C ASP A 93 -17.80 0.50 -6.12
N TYR A 94 -17.66 1.18 -5.00
CA TYR A 94 -18.23 2.53 -4.85
C TYR A 94 -17.69 3.48 -5.92
N PHE A 95 -16.40 3.42 -6.19
CA PHE A 95 -15.77 4.29 -7.19
C PHE A 95 -15.86 3.73 -8.60
N GLY A 96 -16.45 2.54 -8.77
CA GLY A 96 -16.63 1.94 -10.08
C GLY A 96 -15.35 1.47 -10.74
N VAL A 97 -14.35 1.09 -9.95
CA VAL A 97 -13.02 0.75 -10.47
C VAL A 97 -12.57 -0.68 -10.10
N LYS A 98 -13.51 -1.51 -9.66
CA LYS A 98 -13.15 -2.85 -9.20
C LYS A 98 -12.48 -3.68 -10.29
N ASP A 99 -12.96 -3.54 -11.53
CA ASP A 99 -12.38 -4.28 -12.65
C ASP A 99 -11.06 -3.71 -13.12
N GLU A 100 -10.64 -2.58 -12.55
CA GLU A 100 -9.42 -1.90 -12.95
C GLU A 100 -8.30 -2.04 -11.94
N LEU A 101 -8.45 -2.93 -10.96
CA LEU A 101 -7.40 -3.15 -9.97
C LEU A 101 -6.12 -3.59 -10.69
N GLY A 102 -5.05 -2.82 -10.52
CA GLY A 102 -3.80 -3.03 -11.24
C GLY A 102 -2.72 -3.73 -10.43
N VAL A 103 -2.89 -3.82 -9.12
CA VAL A 103 -1.89 -4.45 -8.26
C VAL A 103 -2.56 -4.94 -6.99
N GLY A 104 -2.07 -6.06 -6.46
CA GLY A 104 -2.55 -6.60 -5.20
C GLY A 104 -3.83 -7.39 -5.36
N SER A 105 -4.52 -7.58 -4.24
CA SER A 105 -5.74 -8.37 -4.20
C SER A 105 -6.88 -7.56 -3.57
N ILE A 106 -8.09 -8.08 -3.72
CA ILE A 106 -9.27 -7.48 -3.12
C ILE A 106 -9.47 -8.06 -1.74
N THR A 107 -9.69 -7.21 -0.75
CA THR A 107 -9.96 -7.65 0.61
C THR A 107 -11.30 -7.10 1.08
N ASN A 108 -11.64 -7.33 2.33
CA ASN A 108 -12.91 -6.90 2.91
C ASN A 108 -12.68 -6.34 4.30
N MET A 109 -13.75 -5.76 4.87
CA MET A 109 -13.63 -5.13 6.18
C MET A 109 -13.43 -6.13 7.31
N TYR A 110 -13.81 -7.39 7.13
CA TYR A 110 -13.52 -8.40 8.15
C TYR A 110 -12.02 -8.54 8.35
N ALA A 111 -11.27 -8.69 7.25
CA ALA A 111 -9.82 -8.83 7.31
C ALA A 111 -9.17 -7.56 7.86
N ILE A 112 -9.64 -6.40 7.40
CA ILE A 112 -9.08 -5.12 7.83
C ILE A 112 -9.35 -4.91 9.33
N THR A 113 -10.56 -5.20 9.79
CA THR A 113 -10.92 -5.04 11.20
C THR A 113 -10.11 -5.98 12.08
N ASP A 114 -9.91 -7.22 11.64
CA ASP A 114 -9.07 -8.16 12.39
C ASP A 114 -7.66 -7.62 12.55
N SER A 115 -7.11 -7.02 11.49
CA SER A 115 -5.77 -6.43 11.56
C SER A 115 -5.74 -5.22 12.49
N ILE A 116 -6.78 -4.37 12.45
CA ILE A 116 -6.85 -3.21 13.34
C ILE A 116 -6.83 -3.64 14.80
N VAL A 117 -7.54 -4.70 15.14
CA VAL A 117 -7.63 -5.17 16.51
C VAL A 117 -6.38 -5.93 16.94
N GLY A 118 -5.81 -6.75 16.06
CA GLY A 118 -4.77 -7.69 16.43
C GLY A 118 -3.36 -7.35 16.00
N ASP A 119 -3.18 -6.41 15.08
CA ASP A 119 -1.88 -6.16 14.49
C ASP A 119 -1.40 -4.74 14.79
N ASN A 120 -0.16 -4.47 14.38
CA ASN A 120 0.47 -3.18 14.60
C ASN A 120 0.24 -2.28 13.37
N ILE A 121 -0.81 -1.47 13.42
CA ILE A 121 -1.27 -0.67 12.28
C ILE A 121 -0.91 0.80 12.45
N ILE A 122 -0.46 1.40 11.34
CA ILE A 122 -0.29 2.84 11.22
C ILE A 122 -1.31 3.33 10.19
N LYS A 123 -2.16 4.27 10.59
CA LYS A 123 -3.14 4.86 9.69
C LYS A 123 -2.57 6.12 9.04
N LEU A 124 -2.62 6.20 7.75
CA LEU A 124 -2.27 7.37 6.95
C LEU A 124 -3.49 7.84 6.12
#